data_8e0f80cec2d7685c74958287e493aa5f
#
_entry.id   8e0f80cec2d7685c74958287e493aa5f
#
_cell.length_a   1.000
_cell.length_b   1.000
_cell.length_c   1.000
_cell.angle_alpha   90.00
_cell.angle_beta   90.00
_cell.angle_gamma   90.00
#
_symmetry.space_group_name_H-M   'P 1'
#
loop_
_entity.id
_entity.type
_entity.pdbx_description
1 polymer ?
#
loop_
_entity_poly.entity_id
_entity_poly.type
_entity_poly.pdbx_seq_one_letter_code
_entity_poly.pdbx_strand_id
1 'polypeptide(L)'
;MEKNPDIQFRSPEEIKLYQEARLTETLAYLQAHSRFYQQMFKEHSIDITRIKKIEDLQQIPVTTKTDLQLHNSEFICVDPDDIIDYVTTSGTLGDPVTFVLTSKDLDRLAYNEYLSFNTAGCSRHDILQLMTTIDRRFMAGLAYYLGARELGMGVARVGNGIPELQWDTIHRIHPTCGMVVPSFLIKLIEFAEKNQIDHNTCSMKKCVCIGEALRNPDFTLNTLGQRISEKWPSLQLYSTYASTEMQSSFTECSEFHGGHLQPELIIVEFLDDKNLPVKVGEPGEVTITTLGVEGMPLLRFKTGDICYQYTEPCACGRNTIRLSSVLGRKGQMIKYKGTTLYPPALFDILDDIPRVKNYVCLLYTSPSPRDA
;
A
#
# COMPACT_ATOMS: atom_id res chain seq x y z
N MET A 1 -2.61 -0.15 21.02
CA MET A 1 -1.41 0.63 20.62
C MET A 1 -1.63 2.07 21.04
N GLU A 2 -0.66 2.72 21.69
CA GLU A 2 -0.69 4.15 21.94
C GLU A 2 -0.48 4.90 20.61
N LYS A 3 -1.38 5.84 20.28
CA LYS A 3 -1.36 6.60 19.03
C LYS A 3 -0.51 7.85 19.20
N ASN A 4 0.44 8.09 18.29
CA ASN A 4 1.33 9.25 18.30
C ASN A 4 1.45 9.87 16.89
N PRO A 5 0.36 10.45 16.34
CA PRO A 5 0.34 10.97 14.99
C PRO A 5 1.37 12.09 14.73
N ASP A 6 1.85 12.74 15.81
CA ASP A 6 2.84 13.81 15.71
C ASP A 6 4.25 13.32 15.43
N ILE A 7 4.53 12.02 15.61
CA ILE A 7 5.87 11.45 15.35
C ILE A 7 6.34 11.69 13.90
N GLN A 8 5.42 11.73 12.94
CA GLN A 8 5.75 11.97 11.53
C GLN A 8 6.34 13.36 11.24
N PHE A 9 6.17 14.31 12.17
CA PHE A 9 6.67 15.68 12.09
C PHE A 9 7.94 15.90 12.91
N ARG A 10 8.40 14.89 13.66
CA ARG A 10 9.64 14.93 14.44
C ARG A 10 10.86 14.78 13.54
N SER A 11 12.04 15.01 14.11
CA SER A 11 13.28 14.80 13.35
C SER A 11 13.42 13.35 12.89
N PRO A 12 14.18 13.08 11.80
CA PRO A 12 14.46 11.71 11.36
C PRO A 12 15.08 10.83 12.45
N GLU A 13 15.89 11.40 13.32
CA GLU A 13 16.51 10.73 14.46
C GLU A 13 15.47 10.32 15.51
N GLU A 14 14.54 11.20 15.85
CA GLU A 14 13.43 10.88 16.78
C GLU A 14 12.50 9.82 16.21
N ILE A 15 12.17 9.90 14.92
CA ILE A 15 11.39 8.88 14.20
C ILE A 15 12.10 7.52 14.28
N LYS A 16 13.40 7.50 14.00
CA LYS A 16 14.21 6.28 14.06
C LYS A 16 14.23 5.68 15.47
N LEU A 17 14.50 6.48 16.48
CA LEU A 17 14.50 6.01 17.88
C LEU A 17 13.13 5.44 18.29
N TYR A 18 12.05 6.07 17.86
CA TYR A 18 10.70 5.56 18.09
C TYR A 18 10.51 4.18 17.43
N GLN A 19 10.90 4.05 16.16
CA GLN A 19 10.79 2.79 15.42
C GLN A 19 11.68 1.68 16.03
N GLU A 20 12.87 2.00 16.51
CA GLU A 20 13.78 1.05 17.17
C GLU A 20 13.20 0.52 18.49
N ALA A 21 12.53 1.39 19.27
CA ALA A 21 11.81 0.94 20.46
C ALA A 21 10.67 -0.02 20.09
N ARG A 22 9.85 0.32 19.09
CA ARG A 22 8.75 -0.53 18.60
C ARG A 22 9.26 -1.84 17.98
N LEU A 23 10.41 -1.81 17.30
CA LEU A 23 11.08 -3.02 16.77
C LEU A 23 11.43 -3.99 17.91
N THR A 24 11.98 -3.48 19.00
CA THR A 24 12.32 -4.31 20.16
C THR A 24 11.07 -5.02 20.72
N GLU A 25 9.95 -4.33 20.82
CA GLU A 25 8.66 -4.90 21.25
C GLU A 25 8.16 -5.96 20.26
N THR A 26 8.24 -5.67 18.95
CA THR A 26 7.83 -6.60 17.89
C THR A 26 8.67 -7.88 17.92
N LEU A 27 9.99 -7.78 18.06
CA LEU A 27 10.86 -8.95 18.14
C LEU A 27 10.57 -9.83 19.36
N ALA A 28 10.33 -9.20 20.52
CA ALA A 28 9.94 -9.93 21.73
C ALA A 28 8.58 -10.64 21.55
N TYR A 29 7.63 -9.98 20.91
CA TYR A 29 6.31 -10.55 20.59
C TYR A 29 6.44 -11.76 19.65
N LEU A 30 7.20 -11.64 18.57
CA LEU A 30 7.44 -12.73 17.62
C LEU A 30 8.14 -13.92 18.26
N GLN A 31 9.15 -13.66 19.11
CA GLN A 31 9.85 -14.71 19.87
C GLN A 31 8.91 -15.46 20.82
N ALA A 32 7.89 -14.80 21.37
CA ALA A 32 6.94 -15.39 22.29
C ALA A 32 5.80 -16.15 21.60
N HIS A 33 5.32 -15.67 20.44
CA HIS A 33 4.03 -16.08 19.89
C HIS A 33 4.08 -16.70 18.50
N SER A 34 5.07 -16.38 17.64
CA SER A 34 5.13 -16.90 16.27
C SER A 34 5.97 -18.16 16.18
N ARG A 35 5.37 -19.31 15.84
CA ARG A 35 6.10 -20.55 15.62
C ARG A 35 7.12 -20.43 14.50
N PHE A 36 6.74 -19.77 13.41
CA PHE A 36 7.63 -19.54 12.27
C PHE A 36 8.88 -18.76 12.67
N TYR A 37 8.72 -17.62 13.35
CA TYR A 37 9.87 -16.81 13.74
C TYR A 37 10.69 -17.41 14.87
N GLN A 38 10.09 -18.15 15.81
CA GLN A 38 10.82 -18.94 16.82
C GLN A 38 11.76 -19.94 16.14
N GLN A 39 11.27 -20.67 15.13
CA GLN A 39 12.08 -21.63 14.39
C GLN A 39 13.19 -20.91 13.60
N MET A 40 12.87 -19.84 12.86
CA MET A 40 13.85 -19.03 12.12
C MET A 40 14.97 -18.51 13.04
N PHE A 41 14.63 -17.94 14.20
CA PHE A 41 15.62 -17.43 15.15
C PHE A 41 16.53 -18.53 15.66
N LYS A 42 15.98 -19.71 15.96
CA LYS A 42 16.75 -20.87 16.40
C LYS A 42 17.69 -21.40 15.31
N GLU A 43 17.19 -21.60 14.08
CA GLU A 43 17.95 -22.15 12.96
C GLU A 43 19.12 -21.25 12.55
N HIS A 44 18.91 -19.92 12.60
CA HIS A 44 19.94 -18.95 12.26
C HIS A 44 20.73 -18.43 13.46
N SER A 45 20.51 -19.00 14.67
CA SER A 45 21.20 -18.59 15.92
C SER A 45 21.07 -17.08 16.21
N ILE A 46 19.88 -16.52 15.96
CA ILE A 46 19.60 -15.09 16.14
C ILE A 46 19.28 -14.81 17.61
N ASP A 47 20.09 -13.95 18.21
CA ASP A 47 19.83 -13.38 19.53
C ASP A 47 19.11 -12.03 19.37
N ILE A 48 17.79 -12.03 19.51
CA ILE A 48 16.97 -10.81 19.35
C ILE A 48 17.34 -9.70 20.35
N THR A 49 18.01 -10.05 21.46
CA THR A 49 18.44 -9.04 22.45
C THR A 49 19.57 -8.15 21.92
N ARG A 50 20.25 -8.57 20.85
CA ARG A 50 21.29 -7.82 20.16
C ARG A 50 20.75 -6.94 19.02
N ILE A 51 19.51 -7.16 18.58
CA ILE A 51 18.87 -6.40 17.54
C ILE A 51 18.20 -5.17 18.19
N LYS A 52 18.87 -4.03 18.14
CA LYS A 52 18.41 -2.79 18.80
C LYS A 52 18.17 -1.66 17.83
N LYS A 53 18.83 -1.68 16.68
CA LYS A 53 18.77 -0.65 15.64
C LYS A 53 18.12 -1.22 14.38
N ILE A 54 17.60 -0.35 13.56
CA ILE A 54 17.03 -0.74 12.26
C ILE A 54 18.11 -1.41 11.40
N GLU A 55 19.37 -0.96 11.47
CA GLU A 55 20.48 -1.54 10.73
C GLU A 55 20.79 -2.98 11.16
N ASP A 56 20.49 -3.36 12.40
CA ASP A 56 20.72 -4.73 12.90
C ASP A 56 19.76 -5.74 12.25
N LEU A 57 18.66 -5.28 11.62
CA LEU A 57 17.74 -6.14 10.88
C LEU A 57 18.45 -6.96 9.79
N GLN A 58 19.58 -6.48 9.25
CA GLN A 58 20.38 -7.21 8.26
C GLN A 58 20.89 -8.57 8.78
N GLN A 59 20.94 -8.78 10.10
CA GLN A 59 21.31 -10.06 10.72
C GLN A 59 20.17 -11.09 10.68
N ILE A 60 18.95 -10.65 10.40
CA ILE A 60 17.75 -11.50 10.33
C ILE A 60 17.46 -11.84 8.86
N PRO A 61 17.23 -13.12 8.51
CA PRO A 61 16.79 -13.50 7.18
C PRO A 61 15.52 -12.76 6.74
N VAL A 62 15.37 -12.54 5.45
CA VAL A 62 14.12 -12.00 4.90
C VAL A 62 13.03 -13.06 4.88
N THR A 63 11.79 -12.63 5.00
CA THR A 63 10.59 -13.45 4.83
C THR A 63 9.98 -13.18 3.46
N THR A 64 9.43 -14.19 2.82
CA THR A 64 8.88 -14.11 1.47
C THR A 64 7.42 -14.55 1.40
N LYS A 65 6.77 -14.28 0.27
CA LYS A 65 5.42 -14.79 0.02
C LYS A 65 5.37 -16.31 -0.02
N THR A 66 6.44 -16.96 -0.47
CA THR A 66 6.55 -18.43 -0.45
C THR A 66 6.53 -18.97 0.98
N ASP A 67 7.22 -18.32 1.91
CA ASP A 67 7.19 -18.71 3.33
C ASP A 67 5.78 -18.60 3.89
N LEU A 68 5.07 -17.49 3.60
CA LEU A 68 3.67 -17.31 3.99
C LEU A 68 2.74 -18.38 3.40
N GLN A 69 2.98 -18.83 2.17
CA GLN A 69 2.17 -19.86 1.50
C GLN A 69 2.43 -21.24 2.10
N LEU A 70 3.69 -21.59 2.36
CA LEU A 70 4.08 -22.90 2.85
C LEU A 70 3.80 -23.08 4.35
N HIS A 71 3.90 -22.02 5.14
CA HIS A 71 3.85 -22.03 6.60
C HIS A 71 2.75 -21.14 7.19
N ASN A 72 1.67 -20.89 6.44
CA ASN A 72 0.67 -19.86 6.80
C ASN A 72 0.20 -19.94 8.27
N SER A 73 -0.13 -21.13 8.76
CA SER A 73 -0.61 -21.31 10.13
C SER A 73 0.48 -21.07 11.21
N GLU A 74 1.77 -21.16 10.85
CA GLU A 74 2.87 -20.94 11.79
C GLU A 74 3.14 -19.44 12.04
N PHE A 75 2.63 -18.58 11.14
CA PHE A 75 2.68 -17.12 11.30
C PHE A 75 1.62 -16.59 12.27
N ILE A 76 0.58 -17.37 12.58
CA ILE A 76 -0.49 -16.95 13.48
C ILE A 76 0.04 -16.88 14.90
N CYS A 77 -0.13 -15.72 15.55
CA CYS A 77 0.42 -15.41 16.87
C CYS A 77 -0.63 -15.36 17.99
N VAL A 78 -1.89 -15.66 17.67
CA VAL A 78 -3.04 -15.52 18.59
C VAL A 78 -3.86 -16.82 18.64
N ASP A 79 -4.64 -16.97 19.70
CA ASP A 79 -5.58 -18.08 19.78
C ASP A 79 -6.74 -17.92 18.80
N PRO A 80 -7.33 -19.02 18.31
CA PRO A 80 -8.47 -18.94 17.37
C PRO A 80 -9.64 -18.12 17.90
N ASP A 81 -9.87 -18.09 19.20
CA ASP A 81 -10.96 -17.35 19.83
C ASP A 81 -10.76 -15.82 19.81
N ASP A 82 -9.53 -15.36 19.60
CA ASP A 82 -9.20 -13.94 19.46
C ASP A 82 -9.30 -13.41 18.02
N ILE A 83 -9.51 -14.33 17.06
CA ILE A 83 -9.62 -13.97 15.63
C ILE A 83 -11.03 -13.52 15.32
N ILE A 84 -11.17 -12.30 14.83
CA ILE A 84 -12.49 -11.73 14.50
C ILE A 84 -12.67 -11.44 13.01
N ASP A 85 -11.60 -11.46 12.20
CA ASP A 85 -11.71 -11.31 10.76
C ASP A 85 -10.68 -12.16 10.02
N TYR A 86 -11.08 -12.71 8.88
CA TYR A 86 -10.25 -13.50 7.98
C TYR A 86 -10.21 -12.83 6.60
N VAL A 87 -9.04 -12.42 6.18
CA VAL A 87 -8.83 -11.76 4.89
C VAL A 87 -7.84 -12.53 4.02
N THR A 88 -7.88 -12.30 2.71
CA THR A 88 -6.97 -12.99 1.78
C THR A 88 -6.27 -12.01 0.86
N THR A 89 -5.03 -12.34 0.50
CA THR A 89 -4.30 -11.64 -0.56
C THR A 89 -4.91 -11.93 -1.93
N SER A 90 -4.66 -11.08 -2.93
CA SER A 90 -5.25 -11.18 -4.27
C SER A 90 -4.81 -12.40 -5.11
N GLY A 91 -3.85 -13.20 -4.63
CA GLY A 91 -3.44 -14.44 -5.32
C GLY A 91 -2.81 -14.28 -6.72
N THR A 92 -2.38 -13.08 -7.11
CA THR A 92 -1.85 -12.79 -8.46
C THR A 92 -0.60 -13.59 -8.86
N LEU A 93 0.12 -14.16 -7.89
CA LEU A 93 1.35 -14.94 -8.09
C LEU A 93 1.30 -16.27 -7.30
N GLY A 94 0.22 -17.04 -7.44
CA GLY A 94 0.04 -18.32 -6.76
C GLY A 94 -1.17 -18.34 -5.82
N ASP A 95 -1.23 -19.31 -4.90
CA ASP A 95 -2.34 -19.45 -3.97
C ASP A 95 -2.47 -18.23 -3.05
N PRO A 96 -3.71 -17.76 -2.79
CA PRO A 96 -3.95 -16.69 -1.85
C PRO A 96 -3.46 -17.05 -0.44
N VAL A 97 -2.83 -16.11 0.25
CA VAL A 97 -2.48 -16.24 1.65
C VAL A 97 -3.63 -15.72 2.50
N THR A 98 -4.00 -16.45 3.55
CA THR A 98 -5.00 -16.00 4.52
C THR A 98 -4.30 -15.27 5.66
N PHE A 99 -4.78 -14.07 5.97
CA PHE A 99 -4.41 -13.31 7.16
C PHE A 99 -5.54 -13.33 8.17
N VAL A 100 -5.19 -13.39 9.44
CA VAL A 100 -6.13 -13.30 10.56
C VAL A 100 -5.93 -11.98 11.29
N LEU A 101 -7.03 -11.37 11.72
CA LEU A 101 -7.04 -10.09 12.40
C LEU A 101 -7.76 -10.19 13.73
N THR A 102 -7.18 -9.60 14.77
CA THR A 102 -7.81 -9.41 16.07
C THR A 102 -8.61 -8.10 16.10
N SER A 103 -9.32 -7.84 17.20
CA SER A 103 -9.96 -6.54 17.43
C SER A 103 -8.95 -5.40 17.41
N LYS A 104 -7.77 -5.60 17.99
CA LYS A 104 -6.70 -4.58 18.00
C LYS A 104 -6.08 -4.39 16.63
N ASP A 105 -6.00 -5.42 15.79
CA ASP A 105 -5.56 -5.27 14.41
C ASP A 105 -6.55 -4.43 13.60
N LEU A 106 -7.86 -4.61 13.80
CA LEU A 106 -8.86 -3.74 13.16
C LEU A 106 -8.79 -2.29 13.65
N ASP A 107 -8.55 -2.06 14.95
CA ASP A 107 -8.33 -0.71 15.49
C ASP A 107 -7.06 -0.09 14.91
N ARG A 108 -6.00 -0.90 14.73
CA ARG A 108 -4.76 -0.46 14.09
C ARG A 108 -4.96 -0.12 12.61
N LEU A 109 -5.75 -0.91 11.88
CA LEU A 109 -6.11 -0.62 10.49
C LEU A 109 -6.96 0.65 10.38
N ALA A 110 -7.91 0.85 11.30
CA ALA A 110 -8.68 2.09 11.38
C ALA A 110 -7.75 3.29 11.56
N TYR A 111 -6.77 3.18 12.44
CA TYR A 111 -5.79 4.24 12.67
C TYR A 111 -4.87 4.47 11.45
N ASN A 112 -4.44 3.42 10.77
CA ASN A 112 -3.67 3.55 9.52
C ASN A 112 -4.44 4.39 8.49
N GLU A 113 -5.70 4.07 8.28
CA GLU A 113 -6.51 4.79 7.28
C GLU A 113 -6.91 6.20 7.75
N TYR A 114 -7.05 6.42 9.08
CA TYR A 114 -7.15 7.77 9.64
C TYR A 114 -5.93 8.61 9.23
N LEU A 115 -4.70 8.08 9.41
CA LEU A 115 -3.45 8.74 9.02
C LEU A 115 -3.38 8.97 7.49
N SER A 116 -3.79 7.97 6.71
CA SER A 116 -3.85 8.00 5.25
C SER A 116 -4.76 9.12 4.75
N PHE A 117 -6.02 9.16 5.20
CA PHE A 117 -6.98 10.20 4.84
C PHE A 117 -6.53 11.58 5.30
N ASN A 118 -5.98 11.69 6.51
CA ASN A 118 -5.44 12.96 7.01
C ASN A 118 -4.26 13.44 6.15
N THR A 119 -3.38 12.54 5.72
CA THR A 119 -2.25 12.86 4.82
C THR A 119 -2.74 13.38 3.47
N ALA A 120 -3.81 12.80 2.91
CA ALA A 120 -4.47 13.28 1.70
C ALA A 120 -5.33 14.55 1.91
N GLY A 121 -5.26 15.18 3.07
CA GLY A 121 -5.99 16.39 3.40
C GLY A 121 -7.50 16.20 3.56
N CYS A 122 -7.94 14.98 3.90
CA CYS A 122 -9.32 14.74 4.32
C CYS A 122 -9.53 15.13 5.79
N SER A 123 -10.75 15.50 6.13
CA SER A 123 -11.13 15.94 7.47
C SER A 123 -12.52 15.44 7.85
N ARG A 124 -12.92 15.67 9.10
CA ARG A 124 -14.27 15.36 9.59
C ARG A 124 -15.41 16.04 8.80
N HIS A 125 -15.10 17.05 7.99
CA HIS A 125 -16.08 17.76 7.18
C HIS A 125 -16.28 17.13 5.81
N ASP A 126 -15.47 16.13 5.46
CA ASP A 126 -15.59 15.41 4.19
C ASP A 126 -16.62 14.27 4.31
N ILE A 127 -17.23 13.96 3.17
CA ILE A 127 -18.05 12.76 2.98
C ILE A 127 -17.33 11.87 1.98
N LEU A 128 -16.96 10.67 2.42
CA LEU A 128 -16.28 9.68 1.59
C LEU A 128 -17.27 8.87 0.76
N GLN A 129 -17.12 8.85 -0.55
CA GLN A 129 -17.71 7.83 -1.40
C GLN A 129 -16.73 6.65 -1.53
N LEU A 130 -17.05 5.53 -0.91
CA LEU A 130 -16.26 4.33 -0.97
C LEU A 130 -16.64 3.51 -2.20
N MET A 131 -15.80 3.58 -3.25
CA MET A 131 -15.99 2.95 -4.56
C MET A 131 -15.20 1.64 -4.68
N THR A 132 -14.93 0.99 -3.56
CA THR A 132 -14.27 -0.32 -3.48
C THR A 132 -15.16 -1.31 -2.76
N THR A 133 -14.89 -2.62 -2.95
CA THR A 133 -15.63 -3.66 -2.21
C THR A 133 -15.28 -3.64 -0.72
N ILE A 134 -16.24 -3.97 0.14
CA ILE A 134 -16.03 -4.20 1.59
C ILE A 134 -16.04 -5.71 1.89
N ASP A 135 -16.67 -6.49 1.04
CA ASP A 135 -16.83 -7.94 1.14
C ASP A 135 -15.68 -8.71 0.48
N ARG A 136 -15.88 -10.02 0.23
CA ARG A 136 -14.94 -10.91 -0.49
C ARG A 136 -13.58 -11.08 0.18
N ARG A 137 -13.54 -10.98 1.51
CA ARG A 137 -12.30 -11.08 2.29
C ARG A 137 -11.25 -10.02 1.92
N PHE A 138 -11.71 -8.88 1.41
CA PHE A 138 -10.86 -7.76 1.04
C PHE A 138 -10.63 -6.84 2.25
N MET A 139 -9.45 -6.90 2.84
CA MET A 139 -9.10 -6.17 4.06
C MET A 139 -9.30 -4.66 3.94
N ALA A 140 -8.83 -4.09 2.83
CA ALA A 140 -8.74 -2.63 2.68
C ALA A 140 -10.11 -1.95 2.65
N GLY A 141 -11.15 -2.60 2.09
CA GLY A 141 -12.50 -2.00 2.03
C GLY A 141 -13.08 -1.71 3.41
N LEU A 142 -12.94 -2.66 4.35
CA LEU A 142 -13.34 -2.46 5.75
C LEU A 142 -12.43 -1.44 6.43
N ALA A 143 -11.11 -1.50 6.21
CA ALA A 143 -10.15 -0.58 6.78
C ALA A 143 -10.47 0.87 6.41
N TYR A 144 -10.80 1.16 5.14
CA TYR A 144 -11.21 2.50 4.69
C TYR A 144 -12.46 3.00 5.42
N TYR A 145 -13.45 2.13 5.59
CA TYR A 145 -14.66 2.50 6.34
C TYR A 145 -14.33 2.85 7.79
N LEU A 146 -13.53 2.01 8.45
CA LEU A 146 -13.14 2.20 9.85
C LEU A 146 -12.29 3.46 10.02
N GLY A 147 -11.34 3.73 9.12
CA GLY A 147 -10.49 4.92 9.17
C GLY A 147 -11.26 6.21 8.92
N ALA A 148 -12.18 6.21 7.95
CA ALA A 148 -13.06 7.35 7.71
C ALA A 148 -13.95 7.63 8.93
N ARG A 149 -14.50 6.59 9.56
CA ARG A 149 -15.26 6.70 10.83
C ARG A 149 -14.37 7.28 11.95
N GLU A 150 -13.12 6.85 12.07
CA GLU A 150 -12.19 7.36 13.07
C GLU A 150 -11.86 8.84 12.85
N LEU A 151 -11.71 9.27 11.60
CA LEU A 151 -11.53 10.68 11.25
C LEU A 151 -12.81 11.50 11.44
N GLY A 152 -13.95 10.85 11.62
CA GLY A 152 -15.25 11.49 11.80
C GLY A 152 -15.94 11.90 10.50
N MET A 153 -15.53 11.30 9.36
CA MET A 153 -16.15 11.53 8.05
C MET A 153 -17.50 10.81 7.92
N GLY A 154 -18.41 11.38 7.12
CA GLY A 154 -19.53 10.62 6.58
C GLY A 154 -19.05 9.60 5.55
N VAL A 155 -19.72 8.44 5.41
CA VAL A 155 -19.32 7.42 4.42
C VAL A 155 -20.53 6.92 3.64
N ALA A 156 -20.50 7.08 2.32
CA ALA A 156 -21.40 6.42 1.38
C ALA A 156 -20.70 5.15 0.83
N ARG A 157 -21.18 3.96 1.23
CA ARG A 157 -20.65 2.67 0.80
C ARG A 157 -21.31 2.22 -0.49
N VAL A 158 -20.73 2.57 -1.63
CA VAL A 158 -21.31 2.31 -2.95
C VAL A 158 -20.79 1.01 -3.56
N GLY A 159 -19.57 0.62 -3.18
CA GLY A 159 -18.88 -0.52 -3.78
C GLY A 159 -18.25 -0.19 -5.12
N ASN A 160 -17.65 -1.18 -5.75
CA ASN A 160 -16.98 -1.02 -7.04
C ASN A 160 -17.96 -1.20 -8.23
N GLY A 161 -17.62 -0.64 -9.38
CA GLY A 161 -18.39 -0.75 -10.62
C GLY A 161 -19.65 0.13 -10.64
N ILE A 162 -20.56 -0.12 -11.58
CA ILE A 162 -21.86 0.52 -11.78
C ILE A 162 -21.76 2.05 -11.76
N PRO A 163 -21.25 2.70 -12.83
CA PRO A 163 -21.10 4.16 -12.91
C PRO A 163 -22.38 4.93 -12.62
N GLU A 164 -23.54 4.40 -13.03
CA GLU A 164 -24.85 5.01 -12.76
C GLU A 164 -25.11 5.19 -11.26
N LEU A 165 -24.86 4.16 -10.46
CA LEU A 165 -25.03 4.19 -9.00
C LEU A 165 -24.05 5.16 -8.35
N GLN A 166 -22.83 5.27 -8.87
CA GLN A 166 -21.84 6.23 -8.37
C GLN A 166 -22.34 7.66 -8.58
N TRP A 167 -22.83 7.98 -9.76
CA TRP A 167 -23.36 9.31 -10.07
C TRP A 167 -24.66 9.62 -9.34
N ASP A 168 -25.57 8.65 -9.17
CA ASP A 168 -26.77 8.80 -8.33
C ASP A 168 -26.36 9.18 -6.89
N THR A 169 -25.33 8.52 -6.35
CA THR A 169 -24.79 8.82 -5.02
C THR A 169 -24.21 10.24 -4.95
N ILE A 170 -23.44 10.66 -5.96
CA ILE A 170 -22.88 12.02 -6.04
C ILE A 170 -23.98 13.06 -6.03
N HIS A 171 -25.07 12.83 -6.76
CA HIS A 171 -26.20 13.75 -6.83
C HIS A 171 -27.03 13.80 -5.54
N ARG A 172 -27.19 12.69 -4.83
CA ARG A 172 -28.04 12.63 -3.64
C ARG A 172 -27.32 12.99 -2.34
N ILE A 173 -26.06 12.55 -2.21
CA ILE A 173 -25.32 12.62 -0.93
C ILE A 173 -24.27 13.72 -0.94
N HIS A 174 -23.86 14.18 -2.13
CA HIS A 174 -22.82 15.20 -2.33
C HIS A 174 -21.48 14.86 -1.65
N PRO A 175 -20.91 13.67 -1.87
CA PRO A 175 -19.60 13.30 -1.32
C PRO A 175 -18.53 14.28 -1.82
N THR A 176 -17.56 14.60 -0.94
CA THR A 176 -16.48 15.55 -1.24
C THR A 176 -15.18 14.85 -1.58
N CYS A 177 -15.04 13.58 -1.17
CA CYS A 177 -13.88 12.75 -1.49
C CYS A 177 -14.28 11.32 -1.90
N GLY A 178 -13.43 10.67 -2.71
CA GLY A 178 -13.59 9.27 -3.15
C GLY A 178 -12.44 8.39 -2.76
N MET A 179 -12.71 7.09 -2.52
CA MET A 179 -11.71 6.03 -2.49
C MET A 179 -11.95 5.14 -3.71
N VAL A 180 -10.97 5.06 -4.63
CA VAL A 180 -11.24 4.51 -5.96
C VAL A 180 -9.98 3.94 -6.62
N VAL A 181 -10.16 3.02 -7.56
CA VAL A 181 -9.11 2.60 -8.51
C VAL A 181 -9.09 3.58 -9.68
N PRO A 182 -7.94 4.16 -10.08
CA PRO A 182 -7.85 5.21 -11.11
C PRO A 182 -8.53 4.88 -12.43
N SER A 183 -8.36 3.68 -12.97
CA SER A 183 -9.02 3.27 -14.22
C SER A 183 -10.55 3.31 -14.15
N PHE A 184 -11.13 3.21 -12.96
CA PHE A 184 -12.57 3.34 -12.79
C PHE A 184 -13.03 4.80 -12.89
N LEU A 185 -12.19 5.78 -12.56
CA LEU A 185 -12.51 7.21 -12.79
C LEU A 185 -12.71 7.52 -14.27
N ILE A 186 -11.93 6.90 -15.16
CA ILE A 186 -12.15 7.03 -16.61
C ILE A 186 -13.56 6.56 -17.00
N LYS A 187 -14.01 5.42 -16.44
CA LYS A 187 -15.38 4.92 -16.71
C LYS A 187 -16.46 5.85 -16.15
N LEU A 188 -16.21 6.49 -15.02
CA LEU A 188 -17.12 7.50 -14.46
C LEU A 188 -17.20 8.74 -15.36
N ILE A 189 -16.07 9.21 -15.87
CA ILE A 189 -16.00 10.34 -16.80
C ILE A 189 -16.74 10.00 -18.10
N GLU A 190 -16.44 8.86 -18.72
CA GLU A 190 -17.12 8.41 -19.96
C GLU A 190 -18.63 8.28 -19.78
N PHE A 191 -19.09 7.78 -18.63
CA PHE A 191 -20.51 7.72 -18.31
C PHE A 191 -21.11 9.12 -18.16
N ALA A 192 -20.42 10.04 -17.49
CA ALA A 192 -20.86 11.42 -17.32
C ALA A 192 -20.98 12.14 -18.66
N GLU A 193 -19.94 12.06 -19.51
CA GLU A 193 -19.93 12.62 -20.87
C GLU A 193 -21.11 12.10 -21.70
N LYS A 194 -21.33 10.78 -21.69
CA LYS A 194 -22.43 10.13 -22.43
C LYS A 194 -23.82 10.58 -21.96
N ASN A 195 -23.98 10.84 -20.67
CA ASN A 195 -25.27 11.19 -20.05
C ASN A 195 -25.40 12.71 -19.80
N GLN A 196 -24.49 13.54 -20.34
CA GLN A 196 -24.49 15.00 -20.20
C GLN A 196 -24.45 15.47 -18.74
N ILE A 197 -23.75 14.74 -17.87
CA ILE A 197 -23.51 15.10 -16.49
C ILE A 197 -22.25 15.99 -16.45
N ASP A 198 -22.38 17.20 -15.89
CA ASP A 198 -21.24 18.07 -15.66
C ASP A 198 -20.46 17.61 -14.39
N HIS A 199 -19.47 16.77 -14.61
CA HIS A 199 -18.65 16.23 -13.52
C HIS A 199 -17.69 17.28 -12.92
N ASN A 200 -17.37 18.38 -13.61
CA ASN A 200 -16.49 19.42 -13.10
C ASN A 200 -17.12 20.28 -12.01
N THR A 201 -18.44 20.39 -11.99
CA THR A 201 -19.20 21.18 -11.00
C THR A 201 -19.71 20.34 -9.82
N CYS A 202 -19.52 19.02 -9.82
CA CYS A 202 -20.00 18.14 -8.75
C CYS A 202 -19.25 18.41 -7.42
N SER A 203 -19.78 17.82 -6.34
CA SER A 203 -19.25 17.97 -4.97
C SER A 203 -17.89 17.32 -4.76
N MET A 204 -17.54 16.29 -5.52
CA MET A 204 -16.29 15.54 -5.36
C MET A 204 -15.09 16.37 -5.78
N LYS A 205 -14.16 16.60 -4.86
CA LYS A 205 -12.98 17.48 -5.09
C LYS A 205 -11.66 16.75 -4.97
N LYS A 206 -11.63 15.58 -4.33
CA LYS A 206 -10.43 14.77 -4.15
C LYS A 206 -10.75 13.27 -4.25
N CYS A 207 -9.79 12.49 -4.73
CA CYS A 207 -9.83 11.03 -4.67
C CYS A 207 -8.52 10.48 -4.11
N VAL A 208 -8.62 9.57 -3.15
CA VAL A 208 -7.52 8.71 -2.73
C VAL A 208 -7.56 7.47 -3.62
N CYS A 209 -6.52 7.26 -4.38
CA CYS A 209 -6.44 6.29 -5.46
C CYS A 209 -5.56 5.10 -5.07
N ILE A 210 -6.09 3.90 -5.30
CA ILE A 210 -5.47 2.63 -4.91
C ILE A 210 -5.31 1.67 -6.09
N GLY A 211 -4.37 0.74 -5.97
CA GLY A 211 -4.24 -0.42 -6.85
C GLY A 211 -3.55 -0.15 -8.19
N GLU A 212 -3.50 1.09 -8.64
CA GLU A 212 -2.84 1.49 -9.89
C GLU A 212 -2.02 2.77 -9.66
N ALA A 213 -0.88 2.89 -10.35
CA ALA A 213 -0.05 4.08 -10.27
C ALA A 213 -0.70 5.27 -11.00
N LEU A 214 -0.58 6.46 -10.42
CA LEU A 214 -1.00 7.74 -11.03
C LEU A 214 0.18 8.56 -11.51
N ARG A 215 1.38 8.25 -11.01
CA ARG A 215 2.59 9.05 -11.24
C ARG A 215 3.75 8.19 -11.66
N ASN A 216 4.63 8.82 -12.42
CA ASN A 216 5.97 8.35 -12.71
C ASN A 216 6.87 8.48 -11.46
N PRO A 217 8.06 7.84 -11.45
CA PRO A 217 8.99 7.99 -10.33
C PRO A 217 9.46 9.41 -10.05
N ASP A 218 9.45 10.28 -11.05
CA ASP A 218 9.77 11.71 -10.94
C ASP A 218 8.59 12.58 -10.45
N PHE A 219 7.51 11.93 -9.98
CA PHE A 219 6.27 12.52 -9.47
C PHE A 219 5.37 13.20 -10.52
N THR A 220 5.76 13.27 -11.78
CA THR A 220 4.86 13.71 -12.87
C THR A 220 3.70 12.72 -13.01
N LEU A 221 2.53 13.19 -13.43
CA LEU A 221 1.43 12.29 -13.73
C LEU A 221 1.82 11.36 -14.89
N ASN A 222 1.54 10.06 -14.75
CA ASN A 222 1.62 9.11 -15.85
C ASN A 222 0.45 9.32 -16.82
N THR A 223 0.40 8.58 -17.91
CA THR A 223 -0.65 8.67 -18.94
C THR A 223 -2.06 8.58 -18.35
N LEU A 224 -2.32 7.63 -17.44
CA LEU A 224 -3.63 7.48 -16.79
C LEU A 224 -3.98 8.69 -15.92
N GLY A 225 -3.05 9.16 -15.11
CA GLY A 225 -3.22 10.33 -14.25
C GLY A 225 -3.47 11.60 -15.07
N GLN A 226 -2.73 11.79 -16.17
CA GLN A 226 -2.92 12.93 -17.11
C GLN A 226 -4.30 12.89 -17.72
N ARG A 227 -4.75 11.77 -18.28
CA ARG A 227 -6.07 11.62 -18.87
C ARG A 227 -7.21 11.96 -17.90
N ILE A 228 -7.09 11.54 -16.64
CA ILE A 228 -8.08 11.87 -15.61
C ILE A 228 -8.04 13.38 -15.32
N SER A 229 -6.87 13.96 -15.11
CA SER A 229 -6.71 15.39 -14.76
C SER A 229 -7.14 16.33 -15.89
N GLU A 230 -6.91 15.95 -17.15
CA GLU A 230 -7.37 16.73 -18.31
C GLU A 230 -8.89 16.74 -18.43
N LYS A 231 -9.54 15.59 -18.19
CA LYS A 231 -11.00 15.45 -18.31
C LYS A 231 -11.74 15.94 -17.06
N TRP A 232 -11.14 15.81 -15.89
CA TRP A 232 -11.71 16.24 -14.62
C TRP A 232 -10.76 17.16 -13.84
N PRO A 233 -10.46 18.37 -14.35
CA PRO A 233 -9.43 19.25 -13.77
C PRO A 233 -9.75 19.77 -12.36
N SER A 234 -11.00 19.72 -11.93
CA SER A 234 -11.40 20.09 -10.57
C SER A 234 -11.15 19.00 -9.52
N LEU A 235 -10.73 17.79 -9.94
CA LEU A 235 -10.49 16.65 -9.07
C LEU A 235 -9.01 16.50 -8.73
N GLN A 236 -8.67 16.57 -7.44
CA GLN A 236 -7.31 16.27 -6.96
C GLN A 236 -7.12 14.75 -6.75
N LEU A 237 -6.02 14.22 -7.27
CA LEU A 237 -5.70 12.78 -7.21
C LEU A 237 -4.55 12.54 -6.24
N TYR A 238 -4.79 11.77 -5.18
CA TYR A 238 -3.80 11.34 -4.19
C TYR A 238 -3.52 9.84 -4.37
N SER A 239 -2.29 9.49 -4.67
CA SER A 239 -1.89 8.09 -4.77
C SER A 239 -1.68 7.49 -3.37
N THR A 240 -2.07 6.23 -3.19
CA THR A 240 -1.70 5.47 -2.00
C THR A 240 -1.25 4.06 -2.39
N TYR A 241 -0.14 3.63 -1.81
CA TYR A 241 0.42 2.29 -1.96
C TYR A 241 0.21 1.51 -0.67
N ALA A 242 -0.41 0.34 -0.77
CA ALA A 242 -0.70 -0.54 0.35
C ALA A 242 -0.80 -2.00 -0.11
N SER A 243 -0.65 -2.93 0.80
CA SER A 243 -0.97 -4.35 0.59
C SER A 243 -1.52 -4.98 1.86
N THR A 244 -2.15 -6.14 1.72
CA THR A 244 -2.66 -6.92 2.86
C THR A 244 -1.52 -7.31 3.79
N GLU A 245 -0.36 -7.65 3.25
CA GLU A 245 0.83 -8.06 4.01
C GLU A 245 1.39 -6.92 4.86
N MET A 246 1.39 -5.70 4.34
CA MET A 246 1.89 -4.52 5.06
C MET A 246 0.99 -4.09 6.19
N GLN A 247 -0.32 -4.29 6.06
CA GLN A 247 -1.33 -3.75 6.97
C GLN A 247 -1.11 -2.26 7.27
N SER A 248 -0.57 -1.54 6.30
CA SER A 248 -0.27 -0.12 6.34
C SER A 248 -0.30 0.47 4.93
N SER A 249 -0.32 1.79 4.82
CA SER A 249 -0.39 2.52 3.56
C SER A 249 0.64 3.64 3.51
N PHE A 250 1.08 3.94 2.28
CA PHE A 250 1.95 5.07 1.96
C PHE A 250 1.15 6.03 1.09
N THR A 251 0.64 7.09 1.68
CA THR A 251 -0.29 8.02 1.02
C THR A 251 0.38 9.35 0.72
N GLU A 252 0.13 9.90 -0.45
CA GLU A 252 0.59 11.24 -0.85
C GLU A 252 -0.08 12.33 -0.02
N CYS A 253 0.69 13.39 0.25
CA CYS A 253 0.18 14.66 0.75
C CYS A 253 -0.08 15.64 -0.40
N SER A 254 -0.45 16.89 -0.08
CA SER A 254 -0.70 17.96 -1.05
C SER A 254 0.48 18.35 -1.94
N GLU A 255 1.68 17.91 -1.61
CA GLU A 255 2.88 18.15 -2.43
C GLU A 255 3.04 17.15 -3.58
N PHE A 256 2.33 16.01 -3.53
CA PHE A 256 2.34 14.96 -4.55
C PHE A 256 3.73 14.38 -4.88
N HIS A 257 4.63 14.37 -3.91
CA HIS A 257 6.00 13.91 -4.06
C HIS A 257 6.25 12.56 -3.38
N GLY A 258 5.41 11.56 -3.68
CA GLY A 258 5.49 10.20 -3.14
C GLY A 258 4.71 9.96 -1.85
N GLY A 259 4.44 8.70 -1.57
CA GLY A 259 3.67 8.28 -0.40
C GLY A 259 4.47 8.29 0.88
N HIS A 260 3.94 8.94 1.92
CA HIS A 260 4.58 9.03 3.24
C HIS A 260 4.51 7.73 4.02
N LEU A 261 5.63 7.32 4.63
CA LEU A 261 5.70 6.26 5.63
C LEU A 261 4.90 6.64 6.88
N GLN A 262 4.22 5.66 7.47
CA GLN A 262 3.59 5.76 8.79
C GLN A 262 4.53 5.14 9.85
N PRO A 263 5.37 5.94 10.54
CA PRO A 263 6.47 5.39 11.35
C PRO A 263 6.02 4.60 12.57
N GLU A 264 4.78 4.79 13.02
CA GLU A 264 4.20 4.04 14.13
C GLU A 264 3.82 2.60 13.76
N LEU A 265 3.60 2.36 12.46
CA LEU A 265 2.95 1.16 11.96
C LEU A 265 3.91 0.22 11.23
N ILE A 266 5.00 0.75 10.67
CA ILE A 266 5.84 -0.02 9.76
C ILE A 266 7.27 0.52 9.70
N ILE A 267 8.24 -0.41 9.63
CA ILE A 267 9.62 -0.12 9.23
C ILE A 267 9.77 -0.60 7.78
N VAL A 268 10.50 0.17 6.97
CA VAL A 268 10.76 -0.16 5.56
C VAL A 268 12.25 -0.16 5.29
N GLU A 269 12.69 -1.23 4.63
CA GLU A 269 14.01 -1.37 4.03
C GLU A 269 13.85 -1.43 2.50
N PHE A 270 14.84 -0.95 1.76
CA PHE A 270 14.93 -1.06 0.30
C PHE A 270 16.14 -1.92 -0.02
N LEU A 271 15.90 -3.15 -0.46
CA LEU A 271 16.95 -4.16 -0.56
C LEU A 271 17.29 -4.52 -2.01
N ASP A 272 18.57 -4.83 -2.22
CA ASP A 272 19.08 -5.40 -3.47
C ASP A 272 18.82 -6.92 -3.58
N ASP A 273 19.37 -7.55 -4.62
CA ASP A 273 19.26 -9.01 -4.82
C ASP A 273 20.01 -9.84 -3.77
N LYS A 274 20.93 -9.23 -3.01
CA LYS A 274 21.68 -9.86 -1.91
C LYS A 274 21.05 -9.60 -0.55
N ASN A 275 19.86 -8.98 -0.51
CA ASN A 275 19.17 -8.55 0.69
C ASN A 275 19.95 -7.50 1.53
N LEU A 276 20.77 -6.69 0.86
CA LEU A 276 21.47 -5.56 1.45
C LEU A 276 20.78 -4.25 1.08
N PRO A 277 20.80 -3.23 1.96
CA PRO A 277 20.20 -1.94 1.66
C PRO A 277 20.83 -1.29 0.42
N VAL A 278 19.98 -0.77 -0.48
CA VAL A 278 20.43 0.02 -1.62
C VAL A 278 20.74 1.45 -1.17
N LYS A 279 21.53 2.17 -1.97
CA LYS A 279 21.80 3.59 -1.73
C LYS A 279 20.56 4.44 -2.04
N VAL A 280 20.46 5.58 -1.39
CA VAL A 280 19.43 6.59 -1.74
C VAL A 280 19.59 6.98 -3.22
N GLY A 281 18.46 6.97 -3.95
CA GLY A 281 18.45 7.20 -5.39
C GLY A 281 18.60 5.93 -6.25
N GLU A 282 18.84 4.77 -5.64
CA GLU A 282 18.80 3.48 -6.32
C GLU A 282 17.45 2.78 -6.04
N PRO A 283 16.89 2.05 -7.02
CA PRO A 283 15.67 1.28 -6.78
C PRO A 283 15.97 0.05 -5.93
N GLY A 284 15.11 -0.22 -4.96
CA GLY A 284 15.20 -1.38 -4.08
C GLY A 284 13.89 -2.11 -3.93
N GLU A 285 13.95 -3.40 -3.58
CA GLU A 285 12.78 -4.18 -3.23
C GLU A 285 12.27 -3.73 -1.86
N VAL A 286 11.02 -3.26 -1.84
CA VAL A 286 10.35 -2.85 -0.61
C VAL A 286 10.22 -4.04 0.32
N THR A 287 10.90 -3.96 1.45
CA THR A 287 10.91 -4.99 2.50
C THR A 287 10.42 -4.38 3.79
N ILE A 288 9.43 -5.00 4.43
CA ILE A 288 8.70 -4.37 5.53
C ILE A 288 8.79 -5.18 6.82
N THR A 289 8.75 -4.47 7.93
CA THR A 289 8.50 -5.03 9.26
C THR A 289 7.30 -4.31 9.86
N THR A 290 6.22 -5.06 10.13
CA THR A 290 5.00 -4.48 10.71
C THR A 290 5.18 -4.22 12.21
N LEU A 291 4.65 -3.12 12.70
CA LEU A 291 4.71 -2.74 14.11
C LEU A 291 3.30 -2.76 14.72
N GLY A 292 3.16 -3.38 15.89
CA GLY A 292 1.92 -3.39 16.64
C GLY A 292 0.80 -4.27 16.06
N VAL A 293 1.10 -5.17 15.13
CA VAL A 293 0.19 -6.22 14.66
C VAL A 293 0.21 -7.38 15.65
N GLU A 294 -0.97 -7.95 15.96
CA GLU A 294 -1.11 -9.09 16.85
C GLU A 294 -1.33 -10.41 16.10
N GLY A 295 -2.27 -10.44 15.15
CA GLY A 295 -2.69 -11.69 14.50
C GLY A 295 -1.58 -12.36 13.71
N MET A 296 -0.99 -11.62 12.76
CA MET A 296 0.07 -12.11 11.89
C MET A 296 1.09 -10.99 11.59
N PRO A 297 1.95 -10.61 12.54
CA PRO A 297 3.01 -9.64 12.29
C PRO A 297 4.07 -10.21 11.35
N LEU A 298 4.64 -9.36 10.50
CA LEU A 298 5.67 -9.73 9.54
C LEU A 298 6.99 -9.01 9.86
N LEU A 299 8.10 -9.76 9.78
CA LEU A 299 9.47 -9.29 9.99
C LEU A 299 10.27 -9.45 8.70
N ARG A 300 10.85 -8.35 8.21
CA ARG A 300 11.64 -8.31 6.98
C ARG A 300 10.97 -8.98 5.78
N PHE A 301 9.68 -8.75 5.62
CA PHE A 301 8.90 -9.35 4.54
C PHE A 301 9.14 -8.63 3.22
N LYS A 302 9.59 -9.37 2.21
CA LYS A 302 9.79 -8.88 0.84
C LYS A 302 8.47 -8.83 0.09
N THR A 303 8.04 -7.62 -0.28
CA THR A 303 6.76 -7.43 -1.00
C THR A 303 6.82 -7.87 -2.46
N GLY A 304 8.03 -7.94 -3.01
CA GLY A 304 8.27 -8.12 -4.44
C GLY A 304 8.13 -6.83 -5.26
N ASP A 305 7.71 -5.74 -4.67
CA ASP A 305 7.56 -4.44 -5.35
C ASP A 305 8.85 -3.65 -5.29
N ILE A 306 9.24 -3.02 -6.41
CA ILE A 306 10.46 -2.21 -6.53
C ILE A 306 10.07 -0.73 -6.52
N CYS A 307 10.69 0.04 -5.62
CA CYS A 307 10.45 1.47 -5.48
C CYS A 307 11.77 2.24 -5.28
N TYR A 308 11.73 3.56 -5.50
CA TYR A 308 12.72 4.50 -4.98
C TYR A 308 12.30 5.00 -3.60
N GLN A 309 13.29 5.29 -2.76
CA GLN A 309 13.11 5.99 -1.50
C GLN A 309 13.52 7.47 -1.63
N TYR A 310 12.79 8.33 -0.93
CA TYR A 310 13.10 9.76 -0.81
C TYR A 310 13.15 10.11 0.67
N THR A 311 14.25 10.68 1.09
CA THR A 311 14.56 10.99 2.51
C THR A 311 14.54 12.48 2.82
N GLU A 312 14.46 13.33 1.79
CA GLU A 312 14.43 14.78 1.95
C GLU A 312 13.13 15.20 2.68
N PRO A 313 13.18 16.21 3.55
CA PRO A 313 11.99 16.75 4.19
C PRO A 313 10.93 17.18 3.17
N CYS A 314 9.68 16.90 3.46
CA CYS A 314 8.58 17.32 2.61
C CYS A 314 8.07 18.70 3.01
N ALA A 315 7.68 19.52 2.02
CA ALA A 315 7.10 20.84 2.27
C ALA A 315 5.81 20.79 3.08
N CYS A 316 5.13 19.64 3.15
CA CYS A 316 3.97 19.43 4.03
C CYS A 316 4.33 19.38 5.53
N GLY A 317 5.62 19.46 5.88
CA GLY A 317 6.15 19.41 7.24
C GLY A 317 6.47 18.01 7.77
N ARG A 318 6.11 16.93 7.08
CA ARG A 318 6.47 15.56 7.46
C ARG A 318 7.93 15.27 7.13
N ASN A 319 8.61 14.60 8.06
CA ASN A 319 10.01 14.18 7.94
C ASN A 319 10.15 12.67 7.72
N THR A 320 9.08 11.99 7.36
CA THR A 320 9.07 10.56 7.08
C THR A 320 9.64 10.26 5.71
N ILE A 321 10.26 9.08 5.55
CA ILE A 321 10.63 8.54 4.24
C ILE A 321 9.38 8.49 3.35
N ARG A 322 9.56 8.81 2.07
CA ARG A 322 8.53 8.69 1.04
C ARG A 322 8.94 7.66 0.00
N LEU A 323 7.94 6.98 -0.55
CA LEU A 323 8.12 6.00 -1.62
C LEU A 323 7.64 6.58 -2.95
N SER A 324 8.36 6.25 -4.04
CA SER A 324 7.85 6.47 -5.39
C SER A 324 6.61 5.61 -5.67
N SER A 325 5.98 5.83 -6.81
CA SER A 325 5.15 4.78 -7.43
C SER A 325 5.96 3.50 -7.60
N VAL A 326 5.25 2.35 -7.59
CA VAL A 326 5.87 1.04 -7.84
C VAL A 326 6.36 1.00 -9.29
N LEU A 327 7.67 0.80 -9.48
CA LEU A 327 8.28 0.62 -10.81
C LEU A 327 7.83 -0.67 -11.48
N GLY A 328 7.59 -1.69 -10.66
CA GLY A 328 7.14 -3.01 -11.08
C GLY A 328 7.43 -4.05 -10.04
N ARG A 329 6.99 -5.28 -10.32
CA ARG A 329 7.23 -6.44 -9.46
C ARG A 329 8.47 -7.20 -9.89
N LYS A 330 9.31 -7.57 -8.94
CA LYS A 330 10.54 -8.34 -9.18
C LYS A 330 10.28 -9.63 -9.96
N GLY A 331 9.24 -10.37 -9.61
CA GLY A 331 8.83 -11.60 -10.31
C GLY A 331 8.26 -11.39 -11.72
N GLN A 332 8.00 -10.13 -12.12
CA GLN A 332 7.50 -9.76 -13.46
C GLN A 332 8.53 -8.99 -14.28
N MET A 333 9.73 -8.84 -13.73
CA MET A 333 10.83 -8.14 -14.39
C MET A 333 11.31 -8.89 -15.63
N ILE A 334 11.35 -8.21 -16.77
CA ILE A 334 11.86 -8.75 -18.04
C ILE A 334 13.28 -8.24 -18.24
N LYS A 335 14.25 -9.14 -18.27
CA LYS A 335 15.64 -8.81 -18.64
C LYS A 335 15.85 -9.11 -20.12
N TYR A 336 16.16 -8.08 -20.91
CA TYR A 336 16.42 -8.23 -22.33
C TYR A 336 17.66 -7.43 -22.75
N LYS A 337 18.69 -8.12 -23.25
CA LYS A 337 19.96 -7.52 -23.74
C LYS A 337 20.58 -6.49 -22.77
N GLY A 338 20.57 -6.80 -21.47
CA GLY A 338 21.14 -5.92 -20.44
C GLY A 338 20.22 -4.78 -19.96
N THR A 339 19.03 -4.66 -20.55
CA THR A 339 18.02 -3.68 -20.11
C THR A 339 16.98 -4.38 -19.23
N THR A 340 16.60 -3.71 -18.14
CA THR A 340 15.51 -4.15 -17.28
C THR A 340 14.23 -3.44 -17.69
N LEU A 341 13.16 -4.18 -17.95
CA LEU A 341 11.84 -3.66 -18.28
C LEU A 341 10.83 -4.23 -17.30
N TYR A 342 9.94 -3.37 -16.83
CA TYR A 342 8.79 -3.75 -16.01
C TYR A 342 7.49 -3.59 -16.80
N PRO A 343 6.49 -4.49 -16.66
CA PRO A 343 5.23 -4.40 -17.37
C PRO A 343 4.52 -3.05 -17.30
N PRO A 344 4.50 -2.32 -16.17
CA PRO A 344 3.89 -1.00 -16.10
C PRO A 344 4.42 0.00 -17.16
N ALA A 345 5.71 -0.03 -17.47
CA ALA A 345 6.27 0.83 -18.52
C ALA A 345 5.73 0.49 -19.94
N LEU A 346 5.34 -0.77 -20.16
CA LEU A 346 4.67 -1.16 -21.41
C LEU A 346 3.20 -0.73 -21.40
N PHE A 347 2.56 -0.73 -20.24
CA PHE A 347 1.16 -0.32 -20.10
C PHE A 347 1.02 1.17 -20.44
N ASP A 348 1.89 2.02 -19.92
CA ASP A 348 1.91 3.45 -20.26
C ASP A 348 2.01 3.68 -21.78
N ILE A 349 2.87 2.92 -22.49
CA ILE A 349 2.99 3.00 -23.95
C ILE A 349 1.71 2.53 -24.66
N LEU A 350 1.07 1.47 -24.17
CA LEU A 350 -0.17 0.94 -24.74
C LEU A 350 -1.35 1.90 -24.51
N ASP A 351 -1.39 2.54 -23.36
CA ASP A 351 -2.41 3.53 -23.00
C ASP A 351 -2.30 4.80 -23.84
N ASP A 352 -1.12 5.14 -24.36
CA ASP A 352 -0.89 6.25 -25.29
C ASP A 352 -1.39 5.97 -26.72
N ILE A 353 -1.71 4.72 -27.04
CA ILE A 353 -2.18 4.37 -28.39
C ILE A 353 -3.71 4.49 -28.48
N PRO A 354 -4.29 5.49 -29.17
CA PRO A 354 -5.74 5.77 -29.15
C PRO A 354 -6.63 4.62 -29.63
N ARG A 355 -6.08 3.67 -30.36
CA ARG A 355 -6.80 2.49 -30.90
C ARG A 355 -6.76 1.28 -29.99
N VAL A 356 -5.92 1.27 -28.95
CA VAL A 356 -5.84 0.20 -27.94
C VAL A 356 -6.89 0.49 -26.87
N LYS A 357 -7.88 -0.38 -26.74
CA LYS A 357 -8.95 -0.23 -25.74
C LYS A 357 -8.72 -1.07 -24.50
N ASN A 358 -8.14 -2.25 -24.68
CA ASN A 358 -7.82 -3.19 -23.59
C ASN A 358 -6.62 -4.02 -24.01
N TYR A 359 -5.82 -4.46 -23.03
CA TYR A 359 -4.70 -5.39 -23.23
C TYR A 359 -4.59 -6.33 -22.02
N VAL A 360 -3.92 -7.46 -22.25
CA VAL A 360 -3.55 -8.42 -21.20
C VAL A 360 -2.08 -8.75 -21.38
N CYS A 361 -1.31 -8.64 -20.31
CA CYS A 361 0.09 -9.06 -20.29
C CYS A 361 0.17 -10.51 -19.80
N LEU A 362 0.67 -11.40 -20.63
CA LEU A 362 0.95 -12.79 -20.28
C LEU A 362 2.47 -12.97 -20.19
N LEU A 363 2.99 -13.23 -18.99
CA LEU A 363 4.39 -13.55 -18.76
C LEU A 363 4.55 -15.07 -18.68
N TYR A 364 5.30 -15.64 -19.62
CA TYR A 364 5.64 -17.06 -19.61
C TYR A 364 6.99 -17.24 -18.91
N THR A 365 7.02 -18.10 -17.88
CA THR A 365 8.24 -18.46 -17.13
C THR A 365 8.91 -19.72 -17.69
N SER A 366 8.46 -20.27 -18.81
CA SER A 366 9.09 -21.44 -19.45
C SER A 366 10.48 -21.06 -19.96
N PRO A 367 11.52 -21.87 -19.70
CA PRO A 367 12.83 -21.66 -20.30
C PRO A 367 12.69 -21.68 -21.82
N SER A 368 13.32 -20.72 -22.48
CA SER A 368 13.42 -20.68 -23.92
C SER A 368 14.12 -21.99 -24.40
N PRO A 369 13.71 -22.61 -25.53
CA PRO A 369 14.42 -23.73 -26.08
C PRO A 369 15.91 -23.47 -26.43
N ARG A 370 16.37 -22.23 -26.23
CA ARG A 370 17.78 -21.83 -26.39
C ARG A 370 18.57 -21.86 -25.08
N ASP A 371 17.94 -22.15 -23.98
CA ASP A 371 18.56 -22.24 -22.64
C ASP A 371 18.67 -23.73 -22.18
N ALA A 372 18.40 -24.67 -23.06
CA ALA A 372 18.55 -26.11 -22.89
C ALA A 372 19.80 -26.62 -23.60
#